data_655673e6ddbe464ad433d08f649b5879
#
_entry.id   655673e6ddbe464ad433d08f649b5879
#
_cell.length_a   1.000
_cell.length_b   1.000
_cell.length_c   1.000
_cell.angle_alpha   90.00
_cell.angle_beta   90.00
_cell.angle_gamma   90.00
#
_symmetry.space_group_name_H-M   'P 1'
#
loop_
_entity.id
_entity.type
_entity.pdbx_description
1 polymer ?
#
loop_
_entity_poly.entity_id
_entity_poly.type
_entity_poly.pdbx_seq_one_letter_code
_entity_poly.pdbx_strand_id
1 'polypeptide(L)'
;MEERTEGTEEGLRYILQPPRNQNVGLFLDAAPLRSWVRQNANNRRVLNLFAYTCGFSLAAIAGGAVQVVNNDMSRPALDWGKENHALNDHPPRQVAYLPHNLMKSWWKVRQFGPYSMVIIDPPTNQRGSFNAEKQYSTVLKQVAKLMEPDSLAAICLNSPFLDHQFLENQVARWMPKARFQQWLPNSPDFPEAEPERALKVGIYRL
;
A
#
# COMPACT_ATOMS: atom_id res chain seq x y z
N MET A 1 30.16 -0.84 1.74
CA MET A 1 28.88 -1.46 2.13
C MET A 1 28.01 -0.35 2.71
N GLU A 2 26.78 -0.22 2.24
CA GLU A 2 25.83 0.70 2.88
C GLU A 2 25.50 0.14 4.26
N GLU A 3 25.56 1.00 5.26
CA GLU A 3 25.23 0.64 6.63
C GLU A 3 23.72 0.41 6.72
N ARG A 4 23.29 -0.84 6.90
CA ARG A 4 21.91 -1.23 7.12
C ARG A 4 21.70 -1.41 8.61
N THR A 5 20.60 -0.93 9.13
CA THR A 5 20.19 -1.13 10.51
C THR A 5 18.80 -1.77 10.55
N GLU A 6 18.37 -2.21 11.71
CA GLU A 6 17.03 -2.75 11.92
C GLU A 6 16.21 -1.80 12.79
N GLY A 7 14.95 -1.63 12.42
CA GLY A 7 13.92 -0.99 13.23
C GLY A 7 12.80 -1.95 13.56
N THR A 8 12.02 -1.65 14.57
CA THR A 8 10.84 -2.44 14.95
C THR A 8 9.60 -1.57 15.08
N GLU A 9 8.46 -2.08 14.59
CA GLU A 9 7.15 -1.48 14.76
C GLU A 9 6.14 -2.59 15.02
N GLU A 10 5.39 -2.51 16.12
CA GLU A 10 4.40 -3.51 16.54
C GLU A 10 4.93 -4.96 16.51
N GLY A 11 6.22 -5.16 16.87
CA GLY A 11 6.88 -6.46 16.88
C GLY A 11 7.32 -6.99 15.50
N LEU A 12 7.11 -6.23 14.42
CA LEU A 12 7.68 -6.51 13.11
C LEU A 12 9.03 -5.83 12.96
N ARG A 13 9.97 -6.51 12.31
CA ARG A 13 11.33 -6.03 12.06
C ARG A 13 11.43 -5.52 10.63
N TYR A 14 12.10 -4.39 10.45
CA TYR A 14 12.32 -3.73 9.16
C TYR A 14 13.81 -3.44 8.98
N ILE A 15 14.33 -3.76 7.81
CA ILE A 15 15.65 -3.30 7.40
C ILE A 15 15.53 -1.83 7.02
N LEU A 16 16.34 -1.00 7.63
CA LEU A 16 16.41 0.44 7.36
C LEU A 16 17.79 0.80 6.81
N GLN A 17 17.83 1.81 5.97
CA GLN A 17 19.08 2.40 5.48
C GLN A 17 19.17 3.84 5.97
N PRO A 18 20.31 4.29 6.56
CA PRO A 18 20.49 5.68 6.91
C PRO A 18 20.29 6.60 5.70
N PRO A 19 19.73 7.78 5.87
CA PRO A 19 19.30 8.63 4.77
C PRO A 19 20.50 9.23 4.04
N ARG A 20 20.93 8.61 2.96
CA ARG A 20 21.60 9.33 1.85
C ARG A 20 20.58 9.98 0.91
N ASN A 21 19.33 9.48 0.94
CA ASN A 21 18.15 9.97 0.23
C ASN A 21 16.98 10.07 1.21
N GLN A 22 15.87 10.69 0.80
CA GLN A 22 14.69 10.92 1.65
C GLN A 22 13.99 9.63 2.16
N ASN A 23 14.32 8.46 1.60
CA ASN A 23 13.62 7.22 1.88
C ASN A 23 14.52 6.25 2.64
N VAL A 24 14.21 6.03 3.92
CA VAL A 24 14.95 5.14 4.82
C VAL A 24 14.56 3.66 4.73
N GLY A 25 13.59 3.32 3.90
CA GLY A 25 13.06 1.95 3.75
C GLY A 25 11.69 1.74 4.39
N LEU A 26 11.17 2.68 5.16
CA LEU A 26 9.84 2.64 5.75
C LEU A 26 9.28 4.06 5.85
N PHE A 27 8.02 4.24 5.45
CA PHE A 27 7.28 5.49 5.64
C PHE A 27 6.63 5.46 7.02
N LEU A 28 7.16 6.24 7.95
CA LEU A 28 6.77 6.19 9.37
C LEU A 28 5.37 6.77 9.60
N ASP A 29 4.99 7.76 8.83
CA ASP A 29 3.66 8.39 8.83
C ASP A 29 2.52 7.42 8.44
N ALA A 30 2.86 6.33 7.73
CA ALA A 30 1.91 5.28 7.35
C ALA A 30 1.71 4.19 8.43
N ALA A 31 2.24 4.36 9.64
CA ALA A 31 2.06 3.40 10.74
C ALA A 31 0.58 3.09 11.06
N PRO A 32 -0.34 4.08 11.11
CA PRO A 32 -1.76 3.79 11.35
C PRO A 32 -2.38 2.88 10.28
N LEU A 33 -1.96 3.02 9.01
CA LEU A 33 -2.43 2.13 7.95
C LEU A 33 -1.84 0.71 8.10
N ARG A 34 -0.57 0.56 8.49
CA ARG A 34 0.01 -0.77 8.74
C ARG A 34 -0.72 -1.49 9.88
N SER A 35 -1.00 -0.78 10.97
CA SER A 35 -1.78 -1.32 12.09
C SER A 35 -3.18 -1.74 11.65
N TRP A 36 -3.88 -0.89 10.89
CA TRP A 36 -5.20 -1.21 10.34
C TRP A 36 -5.16 -2.43 9.41
N VAL A 37 -4.18 -2.52 8.52
CA VAL A 37 -4.00 -3.67 7.62
C VAL A 37 -3.82 -4.95 8.44
N ARG A 38 -2.94 -4.93 9.45
CA ARG A 38 -2.71 -6.08 10.34
C ARG A 38 -3.99 -6.56 11.03
N GLN A 39 -4.79 -5.64 11.54
CA GLN A 39 -6.04 -5.95 12.24
C GLN A 39 -7.13 -6.52 11.33
N ASN A 40 -7.09 -6.21 10.02
CA ASN A 40 -8.15 -6.55 9.08
C ASN A 40 -7.75 -7.59 8.02
N ALA A 41 -6.50 -8.08 8.01
CA ALA A 41 -6.00 -8.97 6.96
C ALA A 41 -6.30 -10.45 7.17
N ASN A 42 -6.82 -10.84 8.33
CA ASN A 42 -7.04 -12.25 8.66
C ASN A 42 -7.89 -12.96 7.59
N ASN A 43 -7.36 -14.09 7.11
CA ASN A 43 -7.97 -14.93 6.06
C ASN A 43 -8.24 -14.22 4.72
N ARG A 44 -7.53 -13.11 4.44
CA ARG A 44 -7.70 -12.33 3.20
C ARG A 44 -6.59 -12.60 2.19
N ARG A 45 -6.98 -12.50 0.91
CA ARG A 45 -6.04 -12.34 -0.21
C ARG A 45 -5.85 -10.84 -0.46
N VAL A 46 -4.63 -10.38 -0.25
CA VAL A 46 -4.29 -8.95 -0.25
C VAL A 46 -3.54 -8.56 -1.52
N LEU A 47 -3.95 -7.47 -2.15
CA LEU A 47 -3.19 -6.80 -3.21
C LEU A 47 -2.58 -5.52 -2.64
N ASN A 48 -1.26 -5.43 -2.67
CA ASN A 48 -0.49 -4.26 -2.27
C ASN A 48 0.10 -3.59 -3.52
N LEU A 49 -0.47 -2.49 -3.94
CA LEU A 49 -0.04 -1.72 -5.11
C LEU A 49 0.90 -0.58 -4.69
N PHE A 50 1.95 -0.35 -5.48
CA PHE A 50 3.04 0.57 -5.18
C PHE A 50 3.76 0.17 -3.89
N ALA A 51 4.12 -1.11 -3.83
CA ALA A 51 4.43 -1.81 -2.59
C ALA A 51 5.75 -1.38 -1.93
N TYR A 52 6.64 -0.68 -2.65
CA TYR A 52 7.96 -0.26 -2.17
C TYR A 52 8.68 -1.43 -1.47
N THR A 53 9.12 -1.29 -0.23
CA THR A 53 9.78 -2.32 0.59
C THR A 53 8.81 -3.27 1.28
N CYS A 54 7.57 -3.31 0.85
CA CYS A 54 6.51 -4.21 1.30
C CYS A 54 6.04 -4.03 2.76
N GLY A 55 6.13 -2.83 3.34
CA GLY A 55 5.72 -2.59 4.72
C GLY A 55 4.28 -3.01 5.04
N PHE A 56 3.32 -2.71 4.17
CA PHE A 56 1.93 -3.17 4.32
C PHE A 56 1.78 -4.68 4.15
N SER A 57 2.62 -5.29 3.29
CA SER A 57 2.63 -6.74 3.10
C SER A 57 3.09 -7.47 4.35
N LEU A 58 4.10 -6.94 5.05
CA LEU A 58 4.55 -7.49 6.33
C LEU A 58 3.39 -7.48 7.35
N ALA A 59 2.75 -6.32 7.50
CA ALA A 59 1.60 -6.16 8.38
C ALA A 59 0.45 -7.11 8.03
N ALA A 60 0.16 -7.28 6.73
CA ALA A 60 -0.89 -8.19 6.27
C ALA A 60 -0.59 -9.65 6.61
N ILE A 61 0.63 -10.14 6.36
CA ILE A 61 1.01 -11.53 6.70
C ILE A 61 0.96 -11.74 8.22
N ALA A 62 1.51 -10.80 9.00
CA ALA A 62 1.43 -10.86 10.47
C ALA A 62 -0.02 -10.81 10.98
N GLY A 63 -0.93 -10.18 10.23
CA GLY A 63 -2.37 -10.14 10.49
C GLY A 63 -3.14 -11.39 10.02
N GLY A 64 -2.46 -12.41 9.49
CA GLY A 64 -3.09 -13.67 9.06
C GLY A 64 -3.60 -13.68 7.62
N ALA A 65 -3.09 -12.81 6.74
CA ALA A 65 -3.39 -12.88 5.31
C ALA A 65 -2.97 -14.24 4.73
N VAL A 66 -3.84 -14.85 3.92
CA VAL A 66 -3.53 -16.13 3.27
C VAL A 66 -2.55 -15.98 2.12
N GLN A 67 -2.58 -14.81 1.47
CA GLN A 67 -1.66 -14.45 0.41
C GLN A 67 -1.57 -12.92 0.28
N VAL A 68 -0.37 -12.42 0.00
CA VAL A 68 -0.15 -11.02 -0.40
C VAL A 68 0.55 -10.98 -1.76
N VAL A 69 0.03 -10.15 -2.66
CA VAL A 69 0.63 -9.86 -3.96
C VAL A 69 1.13 -8.43 -3.95
N ASN A 70 2.43 -8.26 -4.03
CA ASN A 70 3.10 -6.96 -4.06
C ASN A 70 3.40 -6.57 -5.50
N ASN A 71 2.92 -5.41 -5.94
CA ASN A 71 3.31 -4.82 -7.22
C ASN A 71 4.01 -3.50 -7.01
N ASP A 72 5.21 -3.41 -7.55
CA ASP A 72 5.99 -2.18 -7.66
C ASP A 72 6.85 -2.23 -8.93
N MET A 73 7.14 -1.09 -9.55
CA MET A 73 8.03 -1.07 -10.71
C MET A 73 9.51 -1.21 -10.33
N SER A 74 9.88 -0.87 -9.11
CA SER A 74 11.22 -0.96 -8.57
C SER A 74 11.54 -2.37 -8.10
N ARG A 75 12.27 -3.13 -8.92
CA ARG A 75 12.79 -4.45 -8.52
C ARG A 75 13.66 -4.37 -7.25
N PRO A 76 14.60 -3.40 -7.09
CA PRO A 76 15.38 -3.29 -5.87
C PRO A 76 14.53 -3.09 -4.62
N ALA A 77 13.44 -2.30 -4.69
CA ALA A 77 12.53 -2.11 -3.57
C ALA A 77 11.82 -3.42 -3.18
N LEU A 78 11.34 -4.19 -4.17
CA LEU A 78 10.74 -5.49 -3.91
C LEU A 78 11.74 -6.54 -3.41
N ASP A 79 13.00 -6.49 -3.85
CA ASP A 79 14.04 -7.38 -3.32
C ASP A 79 14.35 -7.03 -1.85
N TRP A 80 14.37 -5.75 -1.48
CA TRP A 80 14.40 -5.32 -0.07
C TRP A 80 13.15 -5.81 0.70
N GLY A 81 11.96 -5.75 0.09
CA GLY A 81 10.74 -6.32 0.65
C GLY A 81 10.84 -7.82 0.92
N LYS A 82 11.51 -8.60 0.08
CA LYS A 82 11.79 -10.02 0.32
C LYS A 82 12.68 -10.23 1.54
N GLU A 83 13.74 -9.41 1.67
CA GLU A 83 14.62 -9.43 2.84
C GLU A 83 13.83 -9.10 4.13
N ASN A 84 12.94 -8.10 4.08
CA ASN A 84 12.05 -7.77 5.19
C ASN A 84 11.13 -8.94 5.57
N HIS A 85 10.54 -9.63 4.60
CA HIS A 85 9.73 -10.83 4.87
C HIS A 85 10.56 -11.97 5.48
N ALA A 86 11.78 -12.20 4.96
CA ALA A 86 12.69 -13.21 5.50
C ALA A 86 13.13 -12.88 6.94
N LEU A 87 13.37 -11.61 7.24
CA LEU A 87 13.72 -11.11 8.57
C LEU A 87 12.64 -11.42 9.62
N ASN A 88 11.37 -11.52 9.19
CA ASN A 88 10.22 -11.83 10.04
C ASN A 88 9.74 -13.28 9.93
N ASP A 89 10.54 -14.17 9.34
CA ASP A 89 10.20 -15.60 9.16
C ASP A 89 8.86 -15.85 8.43
N HIS A 90 8.44 -14.91 7.59
CA HIS A 90 7.19 -15.03 6.85
C HIS A 90 7.28 -16.11 5.75
N PRO A 91 6.25 -16.98 5.61
CA PRO A 91 6.28 -18.06 4.63
C PRO A 91 6.39 -17.55 3.18
N PRO A 92 7.47 -17.87 2.43
CA PRO A 92 7.66 -17.34 1.07
C PRO A 92 6.51 -17.65 0.11
N ARG A 93 5.82 -18.77 0.30
CA ARG A 93 4.67 -19.20 -0.52
C ARG A 93 3.45 -18.28 -0.41
N GLN A 94 3.37 -17.50 0.65
CA GLN A 94 2.26 -16.56 0.87
C GLN A 94 2.49 -15.19 0.24
N VAL A 95 3.69 -14.92 -0.29
CA VAL A 95 4.06 -13.59 -0.77
C VAL A 95 4.53 -13.66 -2.22
N ALA A 96 3.82 -12.98 -3.10
CA ALA A 96 4.20 -12.82 -4.49
C ALA A 96 4.75 -11.40 -4.75
N TYR A 97 5.72 -11.30 -5.67
CA TYR A 97 6.38 -10.04 -6.03
C TYR A 97 6.33 -9.84 -7.54
N LEU A 98 5.72 -8.74 -7.96
CA LEU A 98 5.53 -8.38 -9.36
C LEU A 98 6.31 -7.10 -9.69
N PRO A 99 7.59 -7.18 -10.11
CA PRO A 99 8.43 -6.02 -10.43
C PRO A 99 8.07 -5.44 -11.81
N HIS A 100 6.88 -4.85 -11.92
CA HIS A 100 6.33 -4.39 -13.18
C HIS A 100 5.62 -3.05 -13.06
N ASN A 101 5.73 -2.24 -14.11
CA ASN A 101 4.89 -1.06 -14.24
C ASN A 101 3.41 -1.47 -14.30
N LEU A 102 2.65 -1.10 -13.28
CA LEU A 102 1.25 -1.46 -13.09
C LEU A 102 0.39 -1.11 -14.30
N MET A 103 0.59 0.09 -14.89
CA MET A 103 -0.20 0.58 -16.02
C MET A 103 -0.08 -0.30 -17.26
N LYS A 104 1.04 -1.03 -17.40
CA LYS A 104 1.34 -1.90 -18.53
C LYS A 104 1.11 -3.39 -18.26
N SER A 105 0.83 -3.77 -17.00
CA SER A 105 0.88 -5.18 -16.58
C SER A 105 -0.27 -5.65 -15.68
N TRP A 106 -1.44 -5.03 -15.79
CA TRP A 106 -2.63 -5.43 -15.04
C TRP A 106 -2.98 -6.93 -15.18
N TRP A 107 -2.67 -7.53 -16.31
CA TRP A 107 -2.91 -8.95 -16.55
C TRP A 107 -2.15 -9.86 -15.57
N LYS A 108 -0.94 -9.45 -15.14
CA LYS A 108 -0.16 -10.20 -14.14
C LYS A 108 -0.81 -10.14 -12.75
N VAL A 109 -1.34 -8.98 -12.38
CA VAL A 109 -2.06 -8.81 -11.11
C VAL A 109 -3.33 -9.66 -11.10
N ARG A 110 -4.04 -9.71 -12.25
CA ARG A 110 -5.28 -10.50 -12.37
C ARG A 110 -5.09 -12.00 -12.16
N GLN A 111 -3.92 -12.56 -12.46
CA GLN A 111 -3.65 -13.99 -12.30
C GLN A 111 -3.73 -14.47 -10.85
N PHE A 112 -3.57 -13.57 -9.90
CA PHE A 112 -3.59 -13.89 -8.47
C PHE A 112 -4.93 -13.54 -7.78
N GLY A 113 -5.79 -12.81 -8.48
CA GLY A 113 -7.11 -12.43 -7.95
C GLY A 113 -8.14 -13.55 -7.99
N PRO A 114 -9.37 -13.32 -7.54
CA PRO A 114 -9.83 -12.04 -6.98
C PRO A 114 -9.26 -11.74 -5.58
N TYR A 115 -9.40 -10.46 -5.14
CA TYR A 115 -8.82 -10.00 -3.87
C TYR A 115 -9.91 -9.57 -2.89
N SER A 116 -9.72 -9.91 -1.62
CA SER A 116 -10.60 -9.50 -0.51
C SER A 116 -10.08 -8.30 0.29
N MET A 117 -8.84 -7.85 -0.01
CA MET A 117 -8.30 -6.57 0.47
C MET A 117 -7.38 -5.97 -0.59
N VAL A 118 -7.48 -4.67 -0.82
CA VAL A 118 -6.56 -3.94 -1.71
C VAL A 118 -6.03 -2.70 -1.00
N ILE A 119 -4.72 -2.47 -1.12
CA ILE A 119 -4.03 -1.28 -0.65
C ILE A 119 -3.53 -0.54 -1.88
N ILE A 120 -3.86 0.75 -2.00
CA ILE A 120 -3.47 1.61 -3.12
C ILE A 120 -2.74 2.80 -2.54
N ASP A 121 -1.41 2.79 -2.58
CA ASP A 121 -0.55 3.85 -2.04
C ASP A 121 0.39 4.42 -3.11
N PRO A 122 -0.16 5.13 -4.10
CA PRO A 122 0.64 5.65 -5.20
C PRO A 122 1.46 6.87 -4.77
N PRO A 123 2.65 7.07 -5.36
CA PRO A 123 3.37 8.32 -5.21
C PRO A 123 2.57 9.48 -5.83
N THR A 124 2.74 10.69 -5.30
CA THR A 124 2.07 11.89 -5.83
C THR A 124 2.39 12.11 -7.30
N ASN A 125 3.67 12.01 -7.64
CA ASN A 125 4.16 12.16 -9.00
C ASN A 125 5.50 11.42 -9.16
N GLN A 126 5.50 10.37 -9.95
CA GLN A 126 6.72 9.61 -10.27
C GLN A 126 6.97 9.66 -11.78
N ARG A 127 8.08 10.29 -12.19
CA ARG A 127 8.44 10.38 -13.61
C ARG A 127 8.44 9.00 -14.27
N GLY A 128 7.68 8.87 -15.36
CA GLY A 128 7.60 7.64 -16.16
C GLY A 128 6.68 6.54 -15.61
N SER A 129 6.07 6.70 -14.42
CA SER A 129 5.19 5.66 -13.86
C SER A 129 3.80 6.12 -13.44
N PHE A 130 3.67 7.17 -12.63
CA PHE A 130 2.39 7.56 -12.06
C PHE A 130 2.25 9.08 -11.87
N ASN A 131 1.06 9.59 -12.21
CA ASN A 131 0.61 10.94 -11.91
C ASN A 131 -0.80 10.82 -11.30
N ALA A 132 -0.96 11.28 -10.05
CA ALA A 132 -2.19 11.10 -9.28
C ALA A 132 -3.42 11.65 -10.01
N GLU A 133 -3.39 12.90 -10.48
CA GLU A 133 -4.53 13.54 -11.12
C GLU A 133 -5.01 12.81 -12.38
N LYS A 134 -4.07 12.24 -13.16
CA LYS A 134 -4.37 11.62 -14.46
C LYS A 134 -4.68 10.13 -14.36
N GLN A 135 -4.06 9.42 -13.41
CA GLN A 135 -4.03 7.95 -13.44
C GLN A 135 -4.81 7.29 -12.31
N TYR A 136 -5.21 8.04 -11.28
CA TYR A 136 -6.04 7.50 -10.20
C TYR A 136 -7.29 6.80 -10.75
N SER A 137 -7.98 7.44 -11.69
CA SER A 137 -9.16 6.88 -12.35
C SER A 137 -8.90 5.50 -12.99
N THR A 138 -7.74 5.33 -13.62
CA THR A 138 -7.37 4.05 -14.25
C THR A 138 -7.11 2.97 -13.19
N VAL A 139 -6.41 3.30 -12.11
CA VAL A 139 -6.15 2.36 -11.02
C VAL A 139 -7.46 1.92 -10.37
N LEU A 140 -8.32 2.86 -9.98
CA LEU A 140 -9.59 2.56 -9.33
C LEU A 140 -10.50 1.69 -10.21
N LYS A 141 -10.64 2.01 -11.51
CA LYS A 141 -11.40 1.19 -12.47
C LYS A 141 -10.90 -0.25 -12.57
N GLN A 142 -9.59 -0.45 -12.57
CA GLN A 142 -9.04 -1.79 -12.68
C GLN A 142 -9.17 -2.55 -11.36
N VAL A 143 -8.90 -1.90 -10.24
CA VAL A 143 -9.02 -2.50 -8.90
C VAL A 143 -10.46 -2.93 -8.63
N ALA A 144 -11.47 -2.11 -8.94
CA ALA A 144 -12.87 -2.47 -8.77
C ALA A 144 -13.27 -3.78 -9.45
N LYS A 145 -12.59 -4.16 -10.55
CA LYS A 145 -12.84 -5.42 -11.28
C LYS A 145 -12.12 -6.63 -10.67
N LEU A 146 -11.18 -6.39 -9.75
CA LEU A 146 -10.34 -7.41 -9.14
C LEU A 146 -10.78 -7.73 -7.71
N MET A 147 -11.68 -6.95 -7.15
CA MET A 147 -12.16 -7.09 -5.78
C MET A 147 -13.40 -7.97 -5.69
N GLU A 148 -13.45 -8.78 -4.66
CA GLU A 148 -14.61 -9.59 -4.29
C GLU A 148 -15.73 -8.72 -3.68
N PRO A 149 -16.98 -9.18 -3.68
CA PRO A 149 -18.00 -8.58 -2.80
C PRO A 149 -17.56 -8.60 -1.34
N ASP A 150 -17.92 -7.58 -0.59
CA ASP A 150 -17.60 -7.41 0.84
C ASP A 150 -16.09 -7.27 1.16
N SER A 151 -15.31 -6.96 0.14
CA SER A 151 -13.87 -6.72 0.26
C SER A 151 -13.55 -5.33 0.78
N LEU A 152 -12.31 -5.13 1.27
CA LEU A 152 -11.81 -3.87 1.83
C LEU A 152 -10.83 -3.19 0.88
N ALA A 153 -10.93 -1.88 0.76
CA ALA A 153 -9.94 -1.07 0.06
C ALA A 153 -9.40 0.03 1.01
N ALA A 154 -8.09 0.08 1.17
CA ALA A 154 -7.38 1.22 1.75
C ALA A 154 -6.78 2.04 0.61
N ILE A 155 -7.21 3.27 0.46
CA ILE A 155 -6.84 4.14 -0.66
C ILE A 155 -6.15 5.38 -0.11
N CYS A 156 -4.85 5.50 -0.43
CA CYS A 156 -3.99 6.58 0.04
C CYS A 156 -3.94 7.72 -0.98
N LEU A 157 -3.94 8.94 -0.49
CA LEU A 157 -3.66 10.14 -1.26
C LEU A 157 -2.50 10.90 -0.61
N ASN A 158 -1.32 10.72 -1.18
CA ASN A 158 -0.09 11.34 -0.72
C ASN A 158 0.22 12.61 -1.53
N SER A 159 -0.70 13.56 -1.51
CA SER A 159 -0.54 14.85 -2.20
C SER A 159 -0.82 16.00 -1.24
N PRO A 160 0.11 16.97 -1.11
CA PRO A 160 -0.13 18.18 -0.31
C PRO A 160 -1.08 19.17 -0.99
N PHE A 161 -1.47 18.92 -2.25
CA PHE A 161 -2.29 19.82 -3.07
C PHE A 161 -3.71 19.31 -3.32
N LEU A 162 -3.97 18.04 -2.97
CA LEU A 162 -5.26 17.39 -3.19
C LEU A 162 -5.87 17.03 -1.83
N ASP A 163 -7.15 17.32 -1.68
CA ASP A 163 -7.91 17.15 -0.44
C ASP A 163 -8.66 15.80 -0.37
N HIS A 164 -9.32 15.57 0.73
CA HIS A 164 -10.20 14.42 0.95
C HIS A 164 -11.31 14.34 -0.11
N GLN A 165 -11.89 15.49 -0.47
CA GLN A 165 -12.98 15.56 -1.45
C GLN A 165 -12.54 15.09 -2.84
N PHE A 166 -11.29 15.36 -3.23
CA PHE A 166 -10.74 14.80 -4.47
C PHE A 166 -10.81 13.27 -4.46
N LEU A 167 -10.34 12.63 -3.38
CA LEU A 167 -10.34 11.18 -3.29
C LEU A 167 -11.76 10.60 -3.27
N GLU A 168 -12.66 11.19 -2.49
CA GLU A 168 -14.07 10.78 -2.45
C GLU A 168 -14.72 10.83 -3.82
N ASN A 169 -14.52 11.93 -4.57
CA ASN A 169 -15.04 12.09 -5.92
C ASN A 169 -14.48 11.05 -6.89
N GLN A 170 -13.17 10.73 -6.78
CA GLN A 170 -12.56 9.68 -7.60
C GLN A 170 -13.17 8.31 -7.30
N VAL A 171 -13.32 7.96 -6.02
CA VAL A 171 -13.89 6.67 -5.62
C VAL A 171 -15.36 6.58 -6.02
N ALA A 172 -16.17 7.59 -5.71
CA ALA A 172 -17.60 7.63 -6.10
C ALA A 172 -17.80 7.43 -7.60
N ARG A 173 -16.94 8.05 -8.42
CA ARG A 173 -17.04 7.97 -9.89
C ARG A 173 -16.57 6.63 -10.46
N TRP A 174 -15.47 6.06 -9.92
CA TRP A 174 -14.78 4.94 -10.57
C TRP A 174 -14.93 3.60 -9.84
N MET A 175 -15.38 3.64 -8.59
CA MET A 175 -15.74 2.48 -7.77
C MET A 175 -17.14 2.67 -7.16
N PRO A 176 -18.21 2.81 -7.97
CA PRO A 176 -19.54 3.24 -7.51
C PRO A 176 -20.19 2.27 -6.50
N LYS A 177 -19.68 1.05 -6.38
CA LYS A 177 -20.14 0.08 -5.38
C LYS A 177 -19.41 0.22 -4.04
N ALA A 178 -18.30 0.95 -4.02
CA ALA A 178 -17.51 1.15 -2.80
C ALA A 178 -18.26 2.09 -1.84
N ARG A 179 -18.37 1.66 -0.59
CA ARG A 179 -18.99 2.42 0.49
C ARG A 179 -17.90 2.91 1.42
N PHE A 180 -17.83 4.21 1.62
CA PHE A 180 -16.92 4.83 2.57
C PHE A 180 -17.19 4.30 3.98
N GLN A 181 -16.13 4.00 4.72
CA GLN A 181 -16.20 3.53 6.10
C GLN A 181 -15.64 4.59 7.06
N GLN A 182 -14.41 5.02 6.81
CA GLN A 182 -13.73 5.99 7.66
C GLN A 182 -12.50 6.58 6.97
N TRP A 183 -12.03 7.71 7.47
CA TRP A 183 -10.67 8.18 7.31
C TRP A 183 -9.81 7.63 8.44
N LEU A 184 -8.62 7.09 8.12
CA LEU A 184 -7.66 6.75 9.17
C LEU A 184 -7.03 8.03 9.75
N PRO A 185 -6.77 8.08 11.05
CA PRO A 185 -6.05 9.19 11.65
C PRO A 185 -4.60 9.21 11.16
N ASN A 186 -4.01 10.39 11.12
CA ASN A 186 -2.58 10.56 10.92
C ASN A 186 -1.78 9.99 12.09
N SER A 187 -0.52 9.65 11.85
CA SER A 187 0.36 9.19 12.92
C SER A 187 0.59 10.29 13.96
N PRO A 188 0.33 10.05 15.25
CA PRO A 188 0.60 11.02 16.29
C PRO A 188 2.09 11.30 16.48
N ASP A 189 2.95 10.34 16.11
CA ASP A 189 4.41 10.45 16.23
C ASP A 189 5.03 11.29 15.11
N PHE A 190 4.29 11.51 14.02
CA PHE A 190 4.71 12.27 12.85
C PHE A 190 3.63 13.31 12.48
N PRO A 191 3.41 14.32 13.37
CA PRO A 191 2.39 15.33 13.11
C PRO A 191 2.81 16.22 11.94
N GLU A 192 1.89 16.43 11.00
CA GLU A 192 2.07 17.42 9.93
C GLU A 192 1.63 18.80 10.44
N ALA A 193 2.44 19.83 10.17
CA ALA A 193 2.14 21.19 10.58
C ALA A 193 0.85 21.74 9.95
N GLU A 194 0.57 21.28 8.72
CA GLU A 194 -0.67 21.58 7.99
C GLU A 194 -1.42 20.26 7.76
N PRO A 195 -2.46 19.91 8.55
CA PRO A 195 -3.15 18.61 8.47
C PRO A 195 -3.64 18.22 7.08
N GLU A 196 -4.01 19.21 6.25
CA GLU A 196 -4.45 18.96 4.87
C GLU A 196 -3.31 18.48 3.94
N ARG A 197 -2.05 18.62 4.36
CA ARG A 197 -0.88 18.13 3.61
C ARG A 197 -0.47 16.72 4.00
N ALA A 198 -0.99 16.23 5.13
CA ALA A 198 -0.71 14.89 5.62
C ALA A 198 -1.16 13.81 4.64
N LEU A 199 -0.66 12.59 4.83
CA LEU A 199 -1.16 11.39 4.17
C LEU A 199 -2.64 11.18 4.49
N LYS A 200 -3.48 11.14 3.46
CA LYS A 200 -4.91 10.87 3.58
C LYS A 200 -5.18 9.40 3.25
N VAL A 201 -5.82 8.67 4.13
CA VAL A 201 -6.15 7.26 3.92
C VAL A 201 -7.64 7.02 4.12
N GLY A 202 -8.35 6.82 3.02
CA GLY A 202 -9.76 6.45 3.03
C GLY A 202 -9.95 4.94 3.03
N ILE A 203 -10.79 4.44 3.92
CA ILE A 203 -11.19 3.02 3.98
C ILE A 203 -12.57 2.87 3.35
N TYR A 204 -12.69 1.90 2.47
CA TYR A 204 -13.90 1.59 1.73
C TYR A 204 -14.21 0.09 1.77
N ARG A 205 -15.51 -0.26 1.66
CA ARG A 205 -15.99 -1.64 1.52
C ARG A 205 -16.79 -1.76 0.21
N LEU A 206 -16.55 -2.84 -0.56
CA LEU A 206 -17.26 -3.13 -1.80
C LEU A 206 -18.41 -4.11 -1.58
#